data_af236d421244c08fb882865654c9001e
#
_entry.id   af236d421244c08fb882865654c9001e
#
_cell.length_a   1.000
_cell.length_b   1.000
_cell.length_c   1.000
_cell.angle_alpha   90.00
_cell.angle_beta   90.00
_cell.angle_gamma   90.00
#
_symmetry.space_group_name_H-M   'P 1'
#
loop_
_entity.id
_entity.type
_entity.pdbx_description
1 polymer ?
#
loop_
_entity_poly.entity_id
_entity_poly.type
_entity_poly.pdbx_seq_one_letter_code
_entity_poly.pdbx_strand_id
1 'polypeptide(L)'
;FILNQVIPEYRDRLKCYLEPLRLNLNDYRVMLIHPWQYDHTIGEQFEEWIAKKILLPTPFTVESKATLSFRTMDLIHTPYHVKLPVNVQATSAVRTVSSVTTVDGPKLSHALQGLLQEFPELQVAMEPYGAYAHTASDLSKQLALIIRQKPTIYDYGCTVVTASLVNPNPIDNQAVVDSYLKWIENEITLDHIKHFIAIYTQTLVTPLIAYIQNYGIALEAHMQNTIVNLGPNYKMKFIVRDLGGSRIDLNTLKQKVPQIDVTNESLIADTIEEVIAKFQHAVIQNQLSELIHHFNQYDEVIEEELFEIVREEIEMAIDNDKPHAEKLKKILFGSTITVKALLSMRMENKVKKYLNTKLGNPIKKEV
;
A
#
# COMPACT_ATOMS: atom_id res chain seq x y z
N PHE A 1 16.52 -16.80 -1.42
CA PHE A 1 15.62 -16.20 -0.43
C PHE A 1 14.43 -17.12 -0.13
N ILE A 2 13.62 -17.52 -1.14
CA ILE A 2 12.38 -18.30 -0.96
C ILE A 2 12.63 -19.56 -0.11
N LEU A 3 13.55 -20.45 -0.52
CA LEU A 3 13.85 -21.69 0.21
C LEU A 3 14.69 -21.51 1.48
N ASN A 4 15.15 -20.32 1.79
CA ASN A 4 15.93 -20.10 3.01
C ASN A 4 15.15 -19.38 4.09
N GLN A 5 14.19 -18.53 3.68
CA GLN A 5 13.51 -17.59 4.58
C GLN A 5 11.99 -17.74 4.56
N VAL A 6 11.41 -18.14 3.43
CA VAL A 6 9.96 -18.17 3.26
C VAL A 6 9.36 -19.55 3.49
N ILE A 7 9.89 -20.56 2.80
CA ILE A 7 9.42 -21.96 2.85
C ILE A 7 10.61 -22.95 2.96
N PRO A 8 11.43 -22.86 4.01
CA PRO A 8 12.63 -23.72 4.14
C PRO A 8 12.29 -25.22 4.18
N GLU A 9 11.14 -25.60 4.70
CA GLU A 9 10.65 -26.97 4.80
C GLU A 9 10.42 -27.64 3.44
N TYR A 10 10.29 -26.88 2.37
CA TYR A 10 10.12 -27.43 1.02
C TYR A 10 11.44 -27.84 0.34
N ARG A 11 12.58 -27.47 0.91
CA ARG A 11 13.90 -27.74 0.29
C ARG A 11 14.13 -29.21 0.00
N ASP A 12 13.94 -30.07 0.98
CA ASP A 12 14.22 -31.50 0.83
C ASP A 12 13.13 -32.18 -0.01
N ARG A 13 11.88 -31.74 0.10
CA ARG A 13 10.80 -32.20 -0.79
C ARG A 13 11.09 -31.91 -2.25
N LEU A 14 11.61 -30.72 -2.56
CA LEU A 14 11.99 -30.35 -3.93
C LEU A 14 13.19 -31.13 -4.41
N LYS A 15 14.21 -31.39 -3.57
CA LYS A 15 15.33 -32.25 -3.95
C LYS A 15 14.86 -33.66 -4.31
N CYS A 16 14.07 -34.29 -3.46
CA CYS A 16 13.51 -35.62 -3.73
C CYS A 16 12.65 -35.66 -5.00
N TYR A 17 11.93 -34.58 -5.32
CA TYR A 17 11.15 -34.49 -6.55
C TYR A 17 12.01 -34.36 -7.80
N LEU A 18 13.15 -33.66 -7.72
CA LEU A 18 14.04 -33.44 -8.86
C LEU A 18 14.99 -34.63 -9.14
N GLU A 19 15.33 -35.42 -8.13
CA GLU A 19 16.28 -36.54 -8.24
C GLU A 19 15.88 -37.55 -9.31
N PRO A 20 14.67 -38.12 -9.38
CA PRO A 20 14.28 -39.06 -10.44
C PRO A 20 14.24 -38.40 -11.83
N LEU A 21 14.12 -37.08 -11.92
CA LEU A 21 14.17 -36.32 -13.16
C LEU A 21 15.63 -36.04 -13.60
N ARG A 22 16.61 -36.41 -12.81
CA ARG A 22 18.06 -36.12 -12.98
C ARG A 22 18.31 -34.60 -13.07
N LEU A 23 17.60 -33.80 -12.28
CA LEU A 23 17.73 -32.34 -12.21
C LEU A 23 18.28 -31.92 -10.85
N ASN A 24 19.05 -30.83 -10.82
CA ASN A 24 19.64 -30.32 -9.59
C ASN A 24 18.88 -29.06 -9.14
N LEU A 25 18.46 -29.01 -7.85
CA LEU A 25 17.78 -27.87 -7.28
C LEU A 25 18.61 -26.56 -7.37
N ASN A 26 19.95 -26.66 -7.39
CA ASN A 26 20.80 -25.47 -7.49
C ASN A 26 20.73 -24.78 -8.86
N ASP A 27 20.27 -25.47 -9.90
CA ASP A 27 20.07 -24.91 -11.23
C ASP A 27 18.76 -24.17 -11.39
N TYR A 28 17.88 -24.28 -10.39
CA TYR A 28 16.56 -23.70 -10.40
C TYR A 28 16.38 -22.61 -9.34
N ARG A 29 15.40 -21.76 -9.58
CA ARG A 29 14.90 -20.80 -8.59
C ARG A 29 13.42 -21.06 -8.36
N VAL A 30 13.02 -21.09 -7.09
CA VAL A 30 11.62 -21.31 -6.73
C VAL A 30 10.83 -20.03 -6.95
N MET A 31 9.70 -20.17 -7.64
CA MET A 31 8.68 -19.13 -7.82
C MET A 31 7.37 -19.62 -7.21
N LEU A 32 6.76 -18.79 -6.37
CA LEU A 32 5.40 -19.01 -5.91
C LEU A 32 4.43 -18.44 -6.94
N ILE A 33 3.38 -19.19 -7.26
CA ILE A 33 2.43 -18.84 -8.30
C ILE A 33 1.02 -18.90 -7.71
N HIS A 34 0.19 -17.90 -7.98
CA HIS A 34 -1.21 -17.93 -7.60
C HIS A 34 -1.94 -19.07 -8.31
N PRO A 35 -2.81 -19.87 -7.64
CA PRO A 35 -3.52 -20.99 -8.29
C PRO A 35 -4.24 -20.57 -9.58
N TRP A 36 -5.00 -19.48 -9.54
CA TRP A 36 -5.66 -18.95 -10.74
C TRP A 36 -4.68 -18.68 -11.90
N GLN A 37 -3.53 -18.07 -11.61
CA GLN A 37 -2.52 -17.75 -12.62
C GLN A 37 -1.91 -19.03 -13.20
N TYR A 38 -1.69 -20.04 -12.38
CA TYR A 38 -1.21 -21.34 -12.82
C TYR A 38 -2.18 -21.98 -13.81
N ASP A 39 -3.46 -22.07 -13.44
CA ASP A 39 -4.48 -22.78 -14.23
C ASP A 39 -4.84 -22.06 -15.54
N HIS A 40 -4.79 -20.70 -15.57
CA HIS A 40 -5.33 -19.91 -16.69
C HIS A 40 -4.27 -19.20 -17.53
N THR A 41 -2.99 -19.24 -17.14
CA THR A 41 -1.97 -18.45 -17.84
C THR A 41 -0.65 -19.21 -18.04
N ILE A 42 -0.16 -19.87 -17.01
CA ILE A 42 1.21 -20.43 -17.04
C ILE A 42 1.32 -21.56 -18.05
N GLY A 43 0.38 -22.49 -18.08
CA GLY A 43 0.39 -23.63 -19.01
C GLY A 43 0.47 -23.21 -20.47
N GLU A 44 -0.31 -22.19 -20.85
CA GLU A 44 -0.41 -21.67 -22.22
C GLU A 44 0.79 -20.78 -22.58
N GLN A 45 1.03 -19.74 -21.76
CA GLN A 45 2.03 -18.72 -22.12
C GLN A 45 3.49 -19.16 -21.93
N PHE A 46 3.74 -20.22 -21.15
CA PHE A 46 5.07 -20.76 -20.90
C PHE A 46 5.25 -22.22 -21.35
N GLU A 47 4.39 -22.71 -22.28
CA GLU A 47 4.43 -24.08 -22.79
C GLU A 47 5.81 -24.51 -23.26
N GLU A 48 6.49 -23.67 -24.05
CA GLU A 48 7.83 -23.93 -24.55
C GLU A 48 8.87 -24.07 -23.42
N TRP A 49 8.75 -23.23 -22.36
CA TRP A 49 9.64 -23.30 -21.20
C TRP A 49 9.41 -24.57 -20.38
N ILE A 50 8.16 -25.00 -20.27
CA ILE A 50 7.80 -26.23 -19.58
C ILE A 50 8.32 -27.44 -20.38
N ALA A 51 8.13 -27.47 -21.69
CA ALA A 51 8.62 -28.53 -22.57
C ALA A 51 10.16 -28.67 -22.52
N LYS A 52 10.86 -27.53 -22.45
CA LYS A 52 12.32 -27.48 -22.32
C LYS A 52 12.83 -27.65 -20.88
N LYS A 53 11.96 -27.86 -19.90
CA LYS A 53 12.29 -27.92 -18.47
C LYS A 53 13.00 -26.65 -17.92
N ILE A 54 12.84 -25.50 -18.58
CA ILE A 54 13.28 -24.20 -18.07
C ILE A 54 12.37 -23.78 -16.93
N LEU A 55 11.06 -23.95 -17.09
CA LEU A 55 10.05 -23.85 -16.06
C LEU A 55 9.55 -25.24 -15.70
N LEU A 56 9.66 -25.61 -14.43
CA LEU A 56 9.25 -26.91 -13.96
C LEU A 56 8.12 -26.78 -12.94
N PRO A 57 6.85 -27.00 -13.33
CA PRO A 57 5.75 -27.08 -12.40
C PRO A 57 5.95 -28.21 -11.38
N THR A 58 5.65 -27.94 -10.12
CA THR A 58 5.76 -28.94 -9.06
C THR A 58 4.37 -29.23 -8.45
N PRO A 59 4.15 -30.43 -7.90
CA PRO A 59 2.87 -30.78 -7.28
C PRO A 59 2.71 -30.19 -5.88
N PHE A 60 3.61 -29.34 -5.43
CA PHE A 60 3.59 -28.79 -4.07
C PHE A 60 2.83 -27.49 -4.02
N THR A 61 2.04 -27.34 -2.96
CA THR A 61 1.29 -26.13 -2.64
C THR A 61 1.71 -25.58 -1.28
N VAL A 62 1.66 -24.27 -1.13
CA VAL A 62 1.93 -23.57 0.14
C VAL A 62 0.60 -23.06 0.69
N GLU A 63 0.32 -23.41 1.95
CA GLU A 63 -0.91 -22.97 2.61
C GLU A 63 -0.92 -21.45 2.75
N SER A 64 -2.01 -20.83 2.30
CA SER A 64 -2.14 -19.38 2.29
C SER A 64 -3.59 -18.91 2.36
N LYS A 65 -3.80 -17.67 2.78
CA LYS A 65 -5.10 -16.99 2.79
C LYS A 65 -5.03 -15.76 1.89
N ALA A 66 -6.12 -15.48 1.19
CA ALA A 66 -6.24 -14.22 0.46
C ALA A 66 -6.31 -13.04 1.44
N THR A 67 -5.62 -11.94 1.10
CA THR A 67 -5.80 -10.66 1.80
C THR A 67 -6.89 -9.83 1.10
N LEU A 68 -7.14 -8.60 1.55
CA LEU A 68 -8.04 -7.68 0.85
C LEU A 68 -7.63 -7.47 -0.63
N SER A 69 -6.36 -7.58 -0.95
CA SER A 69 -5.87 -7.66 -2.33
C SER A 69 -5.78 -9.13 -2.74
N PHE A 70 -6.76 -9.65 -3.50
CA PHE A 70 -6.89 -11.07 -3.84
C PHE A 70 -5.62 -11.70 -4.47
N ARG A 71 -4.72 -10.90 -5.04
CA ARG A 71 -3.41 -11.35 -5.56
C ARG A 71 -2.27 -11.31 -4.54
N THR A 72 -2.55 -10.86 -3.33
CA THR A 72 -1.58 -10.87 -2.22
C THR A 72 -2.03 -11.91 -1.21
N MET A 73 -1.22 -12.96 -1.07
CA MET A 73 -1.52 -14.08 -0.21
C MET A 73 -0.76 -13.96 1.10
N ASP A 74 -1.45 -14.17 2.19
CA ASP A 74 -0.87 -14.37 3.51
C ASP A 74 -0.36 -15.81 3.60
N LEU A 75 0.95 -16.01 3.63
CA LEU A 75 1.56 -17.33 3.77
C LEU A 75 1.46 -17.77 5.24
N ILE A 76 0.70 -18.85 5.48
CA ILE A 76 0.50 -19.37 6.84
C ILE A 76 1.82 -19.83 7.43
N HIS A 77 2.01 -19.60 8.72
CA HIS A 77 3.21 -19.97 9.49
C HIS A 77 4.52 -19.29 9.04
N THR A 78 4.44 -18.23 8.25
CA THR A 78 5.61 -17.44 7.86
C THR A 78 5.41 -15.96 8.21
N PRO A 79 6.46 -15.17 8.39
CA PRO A 79 6.34 -13.72 8.60
C PRO A 79 6.14 -12.93 7.29
N TYR A 80 5.63 -13.58 6.23
CA TYR A 80 5.56 -12.99 4.91
C TYR A 80 4.19 -13.10 4.25
N HIS A 81 3.87 -12.05 3.50
CA HIS A 81 2.91 -12.08 2.40
C HIS A 81 3.64 -12.25 1.07
N VAL A 82 2.97 -12.80 0.07
CA VAL A 82 3.46 -12.82 -1.30
C VAL A 82 2.46 -12.14 -2.24
N LYS A 83 2.92 -11.16 -3.00
CA LYS A 83 2.16 -10.48 -4.05
C LYS A 83 2.45 -11.14 -5.38
N LEU A 84 1.44 -11.68 -6.03
CA LEU A 84 1.53 -12.52 -7.22
C LEU A 84 0.77 -11.90 -8.40
N PRO A 85 1.14 -12.18 -9.65
CA PRO A 85 0.30 -11.89 -10.80
C PRO A 85 -0.97 -12.73 -10.74
N VAL A 86 -2.07 -12.11 -11.16
CA VAL A 86 -3.31 -12.78 -11.50
C VAL A 86 -3.82 -12.11 -12.76
N ASN A 87 -3.81 -12.80 -13.88
CA ASN A 87 -4.12 -12.22 -15.20
C ASN A 87 -5.63 -11.94 -15.34
N VAL A 88 -6.17 -11.18 -14.39
CA VAL A 88 -7.57 -10.76 -14.35
C VAL A 88 -7.62 -9.25 -14.42
N GLN A 89 -8.49 -8.72 -15.26
CA GLN A 89 -8.80 -7.31 -15.27
C GLN A 89 -9.71 -6.98 -14.09
N ALA A 90 -9.18 -6.18 -13.15
CA ALA A 90 -9.96 -5.65 -12.05
C ALA A 90 -9.81 -4.13 -12.02
N THR A 91 -10.93 -3.42 -11.99
CA THR A 91 -11.00 -1.96 -12.12
C THR A 91 -10.43 -1.48 -13.47
N SER A 92 -9.38 -0.67 -13.47
CA SER A 92 -8.78 -0.07 -14.68
C SER A 92 -7.56 -0.83 -15.23
N ALA A 93 -7.09 -1.90 -14.56
CA ALA A 93 -5.84 -2.55 -14.92
C ALA A 93 -5.89 -4.08 -14.77
N VAL A 94 -5.14 -4.78 -15.60
CA VAL A 94 -4.83 -6.20 -15.43
C VAL A 94 -3.88 -6.36 -14.24
N ARG A 95 -4.22 -7.25 -13.32
CA ARG A 95 -3.54 -7.41 -12.03
C ARG A 95 -2.28 -8.27 -12.13
N THR A 96 -1.30 -7.81 -12.88
CA THR A 96 0.04 -8.41 -12.98
C THR A 96 1.04 -7.79 -12.00
N VAL A 97 2.26 -8.30 -11.95
CA VAL A 97 3.36 -7.75 -11.16
C VAL A 97 4.46 -7.29 -12.12
N SER A 98 4.76 -6.00 -12.12
CA SER A 98 5.79 -5.44 -13.00
C SER A 98 7.18 -5.94 -12.62
N SER A 99 7.99 -6.33 -13.62
CA SER A 99 9.39 -6.70 -13.41
C SER A 99 10.20 -5.57 -12.77
N VAL A 100 9.93 -4.32 -13.15
CA VAL A 100 10.60 -3.15 -12.58
C VAL A 100 10.28 -3.01 -11.09
N THR A 101 9.01 -3.21 -10.70
CA THR A 101 8.61 -3.16 -9.28
C THR A 101 9.26 -4.27 -8.46
N THR A 102 9.49 -5.46 -9.05
CA THR A 102 10.18 -6.56 -8.34
C THR A 102 11.66 -6.26 -8.07
N VAL A 103 12.26 -5.36 -8.81
CA VAL A 103 13.65 -4.90 -8.62
C VAL A 103 13.69 -3.72 -7.65
N ASP A 104 12.87 -2.71 -7.88
CA ASP A 104 12.93 -1.46 -7.12
C ASP A 104 12.29 -1.58 -5.73
N GLY A 105 11.29 -2.43 -5.53
CA GLY A 105 10.69 -2.67 -4.21
C GLY A 105 11.72 -3.06 -3.15
N PRO A 106 12.53 -4.11 -3.36
CA PRO A 106 13.62 -4.48 -2.45
C PRO A 106 14.69 -3.41 -2.27
N LYS A 107 15.08 -2.70 -3.33
CA LYS A 107 16.06 -1.59 -3.24
C LYS A 107 15.53 -0.48 -2.34
N LEU A 108 14.29 -0.04 -2.57
CA LEU A 108 13.64 0.96 -1.75
C LEU A 108 13.48 0.50 -0.31
N SER A 109 13.01 -0.72 -0.09
CA SER A 109 12.85 -1.28 1.26
C SER A 109 14.17 -1.25 2.03
N HIS A 110 15.25 -1.66 1.41
CA HIS A 110 16.59 -1.64 2.03
C HIS A 110 17.06 -0.20 2.32
N ALA A 111 16.90 0.70 1.35
CA ALA A 111 17.36 2.07 1.48
C ALA A 111 16.54 2.86 2.52
N LEU A 112 15.24 2.58 2.63
CA LEU A 112 14.31 3.31 3.49
C LEU A 112 14.19 2.71 4.89
N GLN A 113 14.65 1.48 5.11
CA GLN A 113 14.46 0.77 6.38
C GLN A 113 14.91 1.56 7.60
N GLY A 114 16.03 2.29 7.52
CA GLY A 114 16.51 3.15 8.59
C GLY A 114 15.76 4.48 8.71
N LEU A 115 15.36 5.05 7.57
CA LEU A 115 14.73 6.38 7.51
C LEU A 115 13.26 6.35 8.00
N LEU A 116 12.54 5.26 7.70
CA LEU A 116 11.12 5.15 8.01
C LEU A 116 10.84 4.66 9.45
N GLN A 117 11.87 4.45 10.27
CA GLN A 117 11.74 4.06 11.68
C GLN A 117 11.65 5.24 12.64
N GLU A 118 11.72 6.47 12.15
CA GLU A 118 11.71 7.69 12.96
C GLU A 118 10.41 7.86 13.77
N PHE A 119 9.31 7.34 13.26
CA PHE A 119 7.98 7.47 13.87
C PHE A 119 7.44 6.10 14.29
N PRO A 120 7.42 5.78 15.60
CA PRO A 120 6.97 4.47 16.09
C PRO A 120 5.46 4.22 15.88
N GLU A 121 4.68 5.26 15.61
CA GLU A 121 3.25 5.19 15.32
C GLU A 121 2.96 4.77 13.88
N LEU A 122 3.93 4.94 12.96
CA LEU A 122 3.79 4.55 11.56
C LEU A 122 4.88 3.57 11.17
N GLN A 123 4.48 2.37 10.78
CA GLN A 123 5.35 1.36 10.19
C GLN A 123 5.13 1.28 8.68
N VAL A 124 6.14 0.80 7.97
CA VAL A 124 6.03 0.45 6.54
C VAL A 124 6.33 -1.02 6.37
N ALA A 125 5.40 -1.74 5.74
CA ALA A 125 5.58 -3.15 5.43
C ALA A 125 6.60 -3.29 4.30
N MET A 126 7.83 -3.67 4.66
CA MET A 126 8.97 -3.77 3.75
C MET A 126 8.81 -4.90 2.74
N GLU A 127 9.41 -4.75 1.57
CA GLU A 127 9.43 -5.71 0.47
C GLU A 127 10.86 -6.24 0.26
N PRO A 128 11.34 -7.17 1.11
CA PRO A 128 12.76 -7.57 1.13
C PRO A 128 13.21 -8.36 -0.09
N TYR A 129 12.28 -8.86 -0.91
CA TYR A 129 12.61 -9.69 -2.06
C TYR A 129 11.60 -9.58 -3.17
N GLY A 130 12.10 -9.51 -4.41
CA GLY A 130 11.32 -9.61 -5.62
C GLY A 130 12.01 -10.53 -6.63
N ALA A 131 11.22 -11.17 -7.48
CA ALA A 131 11.72 -12.02 -8.55
C ALA A 131 10.77 -11.98 -9.75
N TYR A 132 11.33 -12.18 -10.94
CA TYR A 132 10.54 -12.32 -12.16
C TYR A 132 11.29 -13.22 -13.17
N ALA A 133 10.55 -13.83 -14.09
CA ALA A 133 11.13 -14.57 -15.20
C ALA A 133 11.72 -13.61 -16.23
N HIS A 134 12.99 -13.78 -16.57
CA HIS A 134 13.66 -12.95 -17.56
C HIS A 134 13.26 -13.38 -18.98
N THR A 135 12.21 -12.77 -19.49
CA THR A 135 11.64 -13.01 -20.81
C THR A 135 11.27 -11.67 -21.47
N ALA A 136 10.65 -11.73 -22.65
CA ALA A 136 10.06 -10.56 -23.29
C ALA A 136 9.12 -9.84 -22.31
N SER A 137 9.11 -8.49 -22.35
CA SER A 137 8.54 -7.61 -21.33
C SER A 137 7.10 -7.99 -20.88
N ASP A 138 6.27 -8.42 -21.82
CA ASP A 138 4.87 -8.75 -21.50
C ASP A 138 4.69 -10.08 -20.80
N LEU A 139 5.56 -11.04 -21.03
CA LEU A 139 5.53 -12.31 -20.32
C LEU A 139 6.17 -12.23 -18.92
N SER A 140 7.19 -11.40 -18.74
CA SER A 140 7.87 -11.27 -17.44
C SER A 140 6.93 -10.89 -16.31
N LYS A 141 5.93 -10.04 -16.58
CA LYS A 141 4.91 -9.62 -15.60
C LYS A 141 3.93 -10.72 -15.19
N GLN A 142 3.84 -11.81 -15.97
CA GLN A 142 2.96 -12.96 -15.71
C GLN A 142 3.61 -14.00 -14.79
N LEU A 143 4.94 -14.02 -14.70
CA LEU A 143 5.71 -14.89 -13.82
C LEU A 143 6.68 -14.05 -13.00
N ALA A 144 6.15 -13.43 -11.97
CA ALA A 144 6.84 -12.52 -11.07
C ALA A 144 6.28 -12.64 -9.65
N LEU A 145 7.01 -12.19 -8.65
CA LEU A 145 6.52 -12.10 -7.27
C LEU A 145 7.23 -11.02 -6.48
N ILE A 146 6.56 -10.53 -5.43
CA ILE A 146 7.15 -9.70 -4.40
C ILE A 146 6.85 -10.33 -3.05
N ILE A 147 7.87 -10.56 -2.24
CA ILE A 147 7.73 -10.95 -0.83
C ILE A 147 7.67 -9.70 0.00
N ARG A 148 6.66 -9.62 0.86
CA ARG A 148 6.41 -8.50 1.77
C ARG A 148 6.39 -9.00 3.21
N GLN A 149 6.98 -8.26 4.12
CA GLN A 149 6.87 -8.53 5.55
C GLN A 149 5.43 -8.37 6.00
N LYS A 150 4.95 -9.27 6.84
CA LYS A 150 3.65 -9.11 7.50
C LYS A 150 3.70 -7.91 8.43
N PRO A 151 2.59 -7.18 8.55
CA PRO A 151 2.46 -6.15 9.57
C PRO A 151 2.66 -6.74 10.96
N THR A 152 3.26 -5.98 11.85
CA THR A 152 3.28 -6.35 13.26
C THR A 152 1.86 -6.25 13.81
N ILE A 153 1.34 -7.37 14.32
CA ILE A 153 0.07 -7.40 15.04
C ILE A 153 0.38 -7.09 16.50
N TYR A 154 -0.36 -6.13 17.07
CA TYR A 154 -0.22 -5.77 18.48
C TYR A 154 -1.14 -6.62 19.33
N ASP A 155 -0.72 -6.95 20.55
CA ASP A 155 -1.45 -7.80 21.51
C ASP A 155 -2.66 -7.07 22.14
N TYR A 156 -2.95 -5.86 21.73
CA TYR A 156 -4.06 -5.05 22.25
C TYR A 156 -4.88 -4.43 21.13
N GLY A 157 -6.17 -4.29 21.37
CA GLY A 157 -7.09 -3.64 20.45
C GLY A 157 -7.42 -4.48 19.20
N CYS A 158 -7.82 -3.80 18.15
CA CYS A 158 -8.22 -4.38 16.87
C CYS A 158 -7.32 -3.91 15.75
N THR A 159 -6.73 -4.84 14.99
CA THR A 159 -5.90 -4.51 13.83
C THR A 159 -6.67 -4.82 12.55
N VAL A 160 -7.00 -3.78 11.78
CA VAL A 160 -7.80 -3.89 10.54
C VAL A 160 -7.21 -3.06 9.42
N VAL A 161 -7.50 -3.43 8.17
CA VAL A 161 -7.27 -2.54 7.03
C VAL A 161 -8.24 -1.36 7.14
N THR A 162 -7.76 -0.12 6.94
CA THR A 162 -8.59 1.07 7.16
C THR A 162 -9.84 1.11 6.29
N ALA A 163 -9.83 0.45 5.12
CA ALA A 163 -11.03 0.26 4.30
C ALA A 163 -12.17 -0.50 5.01
N SER A 164 -11.87 -1.22 6.09
CA SER A 164 -12.90 -1.91 6.89
C SER A 164 -13.57 -1.01 7.92
N LEU A 165 -13.00 0.15 8.24
CA LEU A 165 -13.48 1.02 9.33
C LEU A 165 -14.94 1.43 9.18
N VAL A 166 -15.34 1.77 7.96
CA VAL A 166 -16.69 2.26 7.63
C VAL A 166 -17.63 1.13 7.15
N ASN A 167 -17.19 -0.12 7.26
CA ASN A 167 -17.95 -1.28 6.82
C ASN A 167 -18.47 -2.08 8.03
N PRO A 168 -19.63 -2.75 7.90
CA PRO A 168 -20.18 -3.58 8.96
C PRO A 168 -19.23 -4.70 9.34
N ASN A 169 -19.00 -4.88 10.64
CA ASN A 169 -18.27 -6.04 11.16
C ASN A 169 -19.22 -7.22 11.42
N PRO A 170 -18.73 -8.46 11.39
CA PRO A 170 -19.58 -9.64 11.49
C PRO A 170 -20.10 -9.93 12.90
N ILE A 171 -19.68 -9.18 13.93
CA ILE A 171 -20.03 -9.44 15.34
C ILE A 171 -21.35 -8.77 15.69
N ASP A 172 -21.48 -7.46 15.40
CA ASP A 172 -22.63 -6.65 15.77
C ASP A 172 -23.30 -5.93 14.58
N ASN A 173 -22.78 -6.17 13.38
CA ASN A 173 -23.25 -5.55 12.12
C ASN A 173 -23.20 -4.01 12.11
N GLN A 174 -22.39 -3.42 12.99
CA GLN A 174 -22.08 -1.98 12.96
C GLN A 174 -20.77 -1.73 12.22
N ALA A 175 -20.54 -0.50 11.77
CA ALA A 175 -19.24 -0.14 11.23
C ALA A 175 -18.13 -0.39 12.28
N VAL A 176 -16.97 -0.84 11.85
CA VAL A 176 -15.87 -1.15 12.78
C VAL A 176 -15.51 0.06 13.64
N VAL A 177 -15.52 1.27 13.06
CA VAL A 177 -15.22 2.51 13.81
C VAL A 177 -16.28 2.82 14.86
N ASP A 178 -17.54 2.54 14.58
CA ASP A 178 -18.63 2.76 15.54
C ASP A 178 -18.54 1.78 16.72
N SER A 179 -18.25 0.49 16.43
CA SER A 179 -18.03 -0.50 17.46
C SER A 179 -16.80 -0.17 18.32
N TYR A 180 -15.75 0.37 17.68
CA TYR A 180 -14.57 0.84 18.41
C TYR A 180 -14.90 2.01 19.34
N LEU A 181 -15.59 3.05 18.87
CA LEU A 181 -15.98 4.19 19.70
C LEU A 181 -16.86 3.77 20.87
N LYS A 182 -17.84 2.89 20.64
CA LYS A 182 -18.68 2.33 21.72
C LYS A 182 -17.87 1.50 22.73
N TRP A 183 -16.83 0.81 22.27
CA TRP A 183 -15.96 0.03 23.15
C TRP A 183 -15.14 0.90 24.10
N ILE A 184 -14.68 2.06 23.65
CA ILE A 184 -13.82 2.93 24.46
C ILE A 184 -14.62 3.98 25.28
N GLU A 185 -15.78 4.42 24.78
CA GLU A 185 -16.56 5.53 25.37
C GLU A 185 -17.96 5.11 25.85
N ASN A 186 -18.36 3.85 25.62
CA ASN A 186 -19.70 3.30 25.83
C ASN A 186 -20.80 3.88 24.93
N GLU A 187 -20.68 5.10 24.44
CA GLU A 187 -21.60 5.77 23.51
C GLU A 187 -20.84 6.58 22.46
N ILE A 188 -21.52 6.95 21.38
CA ILE A 188 -20.97 7.80 20.34
C ILE A 188 -21.63 9.18 20.45
N THR A 189 -20.81 10.17 20.78
CA THR A 189 -21.19 11.59 20.76
C THR A 189 -20.41 12.33 19.68
N LEU A 190 -20.87 13.55 19.32
CA LEU A 190 -20.14 14.39 18.36
C LEU A 190 -18.73 14.73 18.87
N ASP A 191 -18.55 14.93 20.17
CA ASP A 191 -17.25 15.21 20.76
C ASP A 191 -16.31 13.99 20.67
N HIS A 192 -16.83 12.76 20.86
CA HIS A 192 -16.04 11.54 20.67
C HIS A 192 -15.61 11.36 19.22
N ILE A 193 -16.49 11.68 18.25
CA ILE A 193 -16.18 11.65 16.82
C ILE A 193 -15.08 12.66 16.48
N LYS A 194 -15.22 13.91 16.94
CA LYS A 194 -14.22 14.97 16.73
C LYS A 194 -12.86 14.58 17.32
N HIS A 195 -12.86 14.08 18.55
CA HIS A 195 -11.63 13.61 19.22
C HIS A 195 -10.98 12.45 18.47
N PHE A 196 -11.78 11.48 18.02
CA PHE A 196 -11.28 10.38 17.21
C PHE A 196 -10.63 10.88 15.91
N ILE A 197 -11.29 11.76 15.15
CA ILE A 197 -10.77 12.30 13.90
C ILE A 197 -9.46 13.09 14.14
N ALA A 198 -9.39 13.88 15.22
CA ALA A 198 -8.17 14.60 15.56
C ALA A 198 -6.99 13.65 15.79
N ILE A 199 -7.14 12.66 16.68
CA ILE A 199 -6.06 11.71 16.98
C ILE A 199 -5.72 10.84 15.77
N TYR A 200 -6.71 10.36 15.04
CA TYR A 200 -6.52 9.56 13.84
C TYR A 200 -5.70 10.35 12.80
N THR A 201 -6.10 11.59 12.53
CA THR A 201 -5.41 12.46 11.58
C THR A 201 -3.99 12.76 12.03
N GLN A 202 -3.80 13.23 13.25
CA GLN A 202 -2.50 13.54 13.81
C GLN A 202 -1.52 12.36 13.71
N THR A 203 -1.96 11.18 14.18
CA THR A 203 -1.13 9.97 14.21
C THR A 203 -0.72 9.50 12.82
N LEU A 204 -1.63 9.61 11.84
CA LEU A 204 -1.36 9.21 10.46
C LEU A 204 -0.55 10.25 9.70
N VAL A 205 -0.93 11.53 9.82
CA VAL A 205 -0.46 12.61 8.93
C VAL A 205 0.92 13.12 9.32
N THR A 206 1.20 13.22 10.62
CA THR A 206 2.51 13.74 11.10
C THR A 206 3.70 13.02 10.50
N PRO A 207 3.80 11.67 10.57
CA PRO A 207 4.91 10.97 9.94
C PRO A 207 4.90 11.04 8.41
N LEU A 208 3.72 11.03 7.77
CA LEU A 208 3.62 11.09 6.31
C LEU A 208 4.09 12.43 5.75
N ILE A 209 3.78 13.54 6.42
CA ILE A 209 4.27 14.88 6.04
C ILE A 209 5.76 14.98 6.31
N ALA A 210 6.24 14.47 7.44
CA ALA A 210 7.67 14.44 7.73
C ALA A 210 8.45 13.64 6.66
N TYR A 211 7.90 12.56 6.13
CA TYR A 211 8.53 11.81 5.02
C TYR A 211 8.60 12.64 3.73
N ILE A 212 7.61 13.47 3.45
CA ILE A 212 7.66 14.38 2.31
C ILE A 212 8.75 15.44 2.53
N GLN A 213 8.77 16.07 3.69
CA GLN A 213 9.71 17.15 3.98
C GLN A 213 11.16 16.67 4.09
N ASN A 214 11.39 15.55 4.79
CA ASN A 214 12.74 15.07 5.06
C ASN A 214 13.32 14.22 3.90
N TYR A 215 12.46 13.50 3.16
CA TYR A 215 12.91 12.50 2.20
C TYR A 215 12.29 12.65 0.80
N GLY A 216 11.35 13.55 0.61
CA GLY A 216 10.65 13.71 -0.68
C GLY A 216 9.79 12.50 -1.05
N ILE A 217 9.21 11.79 -0.08
CA ILE A 217 8.46 10.54 -0.31
C ILE A 217 7.02 10.72 0.13
N ALA A 218 6.07 10.47 -0.78
CA ALA A 218 4.68 10.21 -0.43
C ALA A 218 4.36 8.72 -0.61
N LEU A 219 4.04 8.06 0.48
CA LEU A 219 3.54 6.69 0.47
C LEU A 219 2.11 6.64 -0.09
N GLU A 220 1.73 5.53 -0.69
CA GLU A 220 0.35 5.32 -1.17
C GLU A 220 -0.57 4.90 -0.02
N ALA A 221 -0.71 5.79 0.97
CA ALA A 221 -1.46 5.54 2.20
C ALA A 221 -2.97 5.77 2.03
N HIS A 222 -3.59 5.12 1.04
CA HIS A 222 -5.05 5.07 0.90
C HIS A 222 -5.64 3.90 1.71
N MET A 223 -6.96 3.86 1.88
CA MET A 223 -7.66 2.91 2.75
C MET A 223 -7.30 1.44 2.51
N GLN A 224 -7.06 1.00 1.27
CA GLN A 224 -6.68 -0.39 0.98
C GLN A 224 -5.24 -0.71 1.44
N ASN A 225 -4.34 0.27 1.40
CA ASN A 225 -2.92 0.09 1.69
C ASN A 225 -2.52 0.44 3.11
N THR A 226 -3.44 1.02 3.88
CA THR A 226 -3.21 1.37 5.28
C THR A 226 -3.89 0.37 6.20
N ILE A 227 -3.20 -0.04 7.22
CA ILE A 227 -3.70 -0.87 8.31
C ILE A 227 -3.61 -0.04 9.57
N VAL A 228 -4.63 -0.09 10.42
CA VAL A 228 -4.64 0.57 11.71
C VAL A 228 -4.81 -0.45 12.83
N ASN A 229 -4.07 -0.28 13.90
CA ASN A 229 -4.35 -0.91 15.17
C ASN A 229 -5.07 0.12 16.06
N LEU A 230 -6.28 -0.21 16.47
CA LEU A 230 -7.14 0.58 17.34
C LEU A 230 -7.06 0.02 18.76
N GLY A 231 -6.36 0.70 19.62
CA GLY A 231 -6.16 0.32 21.02
C GLY A 231 -7.04 1.11 21.99
N PRO A 232 -6.93 0.83 23.31
CA PRO A 232 -7.66 1.59 24.34
C PRO A 232 -7.20 3.04 24.40
N ASN A 233 -8.07 3.92 24.89
CA ASN A 233 -7.79 5.34 25.08
C ASN A 233 -7.25 6.00 23.80
N TYR A 234 -7.88 5.74 22.66
CA TYR A 234 -7.50 6.25 21.34
C TYR A 234 -6.05 5.97 20.93
N LYS A 235 -5.37 5.01 21.57
CA LYS A 235 -4.04 4.62 21.16
C LYS A 235 -4.08 3.96 19.78
N MET A 236 -3.40 4.56 18.83
CA MET A 236 -3.40 4.10 17.44
C MET A 236 -1.98 3.88 16.93
N LYS A 237 -1.86 2.93 16.00
CA LYS A 237 -0.67 2.72 15.19
C LYS A 237 -1.07 2.38 13.76
N PHE A 238 -0.30 2.86 12.81
CA PHE A 238 -0.55 2.63 11.39
C PHE A 238 0.56 1.81 10.75
N ILE A 239 0.20 1.05 9.73
CA ILE A 239 1.14 0.33 8.88
C ILE A 239 0.73 0.59 7.43
N VAL A 240 1.64 1.16 6.64
CA VAL A 240 1.44 1.37 5.20
C VAL A 240 2.18 0.28 4.43
N ARG A 241 1.52 -0.28 3.43
CA ARG A 241 2.07 -1.33 2.55
C ARG A 241 2.04 -0.87 1.10
N ASP A 242 2.77 -1.59 0.23
CA ASP A 242 2.83 -1.38 -1.22
C ASP A 242 3.65 -0.16 -1.64
N LEU A 243 4.98 -0.27 -1.49
CA LEU A 243 5.92 0.79 -1.89
C LEU A 243 5.86 1.11 -3.39
N GLY A 244 5.42 0.15 -4.22
CA GLY A 244 5.28 0.34 -5.66
C GLY A 244 4.24 1.36 -6.11
N GLY A 245 3.44 1.90 -5.19
CA GLY A 245 2.48 2.99 -5.44
C GLY A 245 2.94 4.37 -4.96
N SER A 246 4.10 4.48 -4.34
CA SER A 246 4.65 5.74 -3.82
C SER A 246 4.97 6.75 -4.92
N ARG A 247 5.24 8.01 -4.53
CA ARG A 247 5.85 9.05 -5.36
C ARG A 247 7.07 9.60 -4.66
N ILE A 248 8.15 9.78 -5.41
CA ILE A 248 9.47 10.12 -4.86
C ILE A 248 10.08 11.26 -5.64
N ASP A 249 10.39 12.35 -4.95
CA ASP A 249 11.33 13.37 -5.44
C ASP A 249 12.76 12.87 -5.18
N LEU A 250 13.41 12.37 -6.23
CA LEU A 250 14.76 11.84 -6.13
C LEU A 250 15.79 12.89 -5.69
N ASN A 251 15.57 14.17 -5.97
CA ASN A 251 16.50 15.21 -5.57
C ASN A 251 16.54 15.33 -4.04
N THR A 252 15.38 15.32 -3.39
CA THR A 252 15.30 15.35 -1.93
C THR A 252 15.82 14.04 -1.33
N LEU A 253 15.41 12.88 -1.88
CA LEU A 253 15.82 11.58 -1.33
C LEU A 253 17.33 11.34 -1.42
N LYS A 254 17.97 11.71 -2.52
CA LYS A 254 19.42 11.55 -2.71
C LYS A 254 20.28 12.36 -1.74
N GLN A 255 19.73 13.38 -1.09
CA GLN A 255 20.43 14.09 -0.01
C GLN A 255 20.65 13.19 1.23
N LYS A 256 19.78 12.21 1.44
CA LYS A 256 19.86 11.25 2.56
C LYS A 256 20.38 9.88 2.13
N VAL A 257 20.07 9.46 0.92
CA VAL A 257 20.48 8.18 0.32
C VAL A 257 21.14 8.45 -1.05
N PRO A 258 22.38 8.94 -1.10
CA PRO A 258 23.03 9.40 -2.36
C PRO A 258 23.12 8.31 -3.42
N GLN A 259 23.21 7.03 -3.03
CA GLN A 259 23.41 5.90 -3.93
C GLN A 259 22.12 5.21 -4.35
N ILE A 260 20.96 5.80 -4.02
CA ILE A 260 19.69 5.18 -4.40
C ILE A 260 19.53 5.22 -5.93
N ASP A 261 19.24 4.04 -6.47
CA ASP A 261 18.98 3.84 -7.89
C ASP A 261 17.56 3.26 -8.06
N VAL A 262 16.62 4.12 -8.44
CA VAL A 262 15.24 3.77 -8.76
C VAL A 262 15.06 3.88 -10.26
N THR A 263 14.65 2.78 -10.88
CA THR A 263 14.47 2.68 -12.33
C THR A 263 13.00 2.74 -12.75
N ASN A 264 12.08 2.59 -11.81
CA ASN A 264 10.65 2.68 -12.06
C ASN A 264 10.19 4.13 -12.20
N GLU A 265 10.10 4.62 -13.43
CA GLU A 265 9.61 5.97 -13.73
C GLU A 265 8.25 6.28 -13.10
N SER A 266 7.42 5.27 -12.85
CA SER A 266 6.13 5.49 -12.20
C SER A 266 6.22 5.87 -10.71
N LEU A 267 7.37 5.65 -10.08
CA LEU A 267 7.64 6.07 -8.70
C LEU A 267 8.27 7.46 -8.64
N ILE A 268 8.98 7.86 -9.69
CA ILE A 268 9.71 9.13 -9.73
C ILE A 268 8.71 10.24 -10.05
N ALA A 269 8.74 11.28 -9.25
CA ALA A 269 8.03 12.52 -9.50
C ALA A 269 8.97 13.52 -10.20
N ASP A 270 8.46 14.23 -11.19
CA ASP A 270 9.21 15.32 -11.84
C ASP A 270 9.34 16.53 -10.92
N THR A 271 8.38 16.69 -10.02
CA THR A 271 8.32 17.80 -9.06
C THR A 271 7.84 17.35 -7.70
N ILE A 272 8.22 18.08 -6.66
CA ILE A 272 7.72 17.83 -5.29
C ILE A 272 6.19 18.07 -5.19
N GLU A 273 5.63 18.89 -6.05
CA GLU A 273 4.20 19.13 -6.16
C GLU A 273 3.42 17.85 -6.50
N GLU A 274 3.99 16.97 -7.33
CA GLU A 274 3.41 15.65 -7.62
C GLU A 274 3.45 14.73 -6.40
N VAL A 275 4.52 14.80 -5.61
CA VAL A 275 4.62 14.06 -4.34
C VAL A 275 3.55 14.53 -3.38
N ILE A 276 3.37 15.85 -3.21
CA ILE A 276 2.33 16.43 -2.35
C ILE A 276 0.93 16.06 -2.85
N ALA A 277 0.69 16.13 -4.16
CA ALA A 277 -0.58 15.74 -4.77
C ALA A 277 -0.90 14.24 -4.55
N LYS A 278 0.11 13.37 -4.54
CA LYS A 278 -0.06 11.95 -4.19
C LYS A 278 -0.53 11.77 -2.75
N PHE A 279 0.08 12.48 -1.80
CA PHE A 279 -0.37 12.49 -0.41
C PHE A 279 -1.82 13.00 -0.30
N GLN A 280 -2.14 14.16 -0.90
CA GLN A 280 -3.48 14.73 -0.90
C GLN A 280 -4.52 13.74 -1.43
N HIS A 281 -4.22 13.06 -2.54
CA HIS A 281 -5.12 12.08 -3.12
C HIS A 281 -5.28 10.83 -2.24
N ALA A 282 -4.20 10.27 -1.73
CA ALA A 282 -4.25 9.01 -0.99
C ALA A 282 -4.84 9.19 0.42
N VAL A 283 -4.41 10.22 1.13
CA VAL A 283 -4.75 10.42 2.55
C VAL A 283 -6.02 11.25 2.71
N ILE A 284 -6.08 12.43 2.10
CA ILE A 284 -7.19 13.33 2.33
C ILE A 284 -8.43 12.87 1.54
N GLN A 285 -8.29 12.69 0.22
CA GLN A 285 -9.45 12.39 -0.63
C GLN A 285 -9.95 10.95 -0.51
N ASN A 286 -9.07 9.98 -0.26
CA ASN A 286 -9.46 8.57 -0.24
C ASN A 286 -9.66 8.03 1.17
N GLN A 287 -8.84 8.44 2.15
CA GLN A 287 -8.91 7.85 3.48
C GLN A 287 -9.72 8.71 4.45
N LEU A 288 -9.34 9.98 4.65
CA LEU A 288 -10.01 10.85 5.63
C LEU A 288 -11.42 11.23 5.16
N SER A 289 -11.63 11.53 3.88
CA SER A 289 -12.95 11.87 3.37
C SER A 289 -13.97 10.74 3.52
N GLU A 290 -13.57 9.48 3.27
CA GLU A 290 -14.47 8.33 3.46
C GLU A 290 -14.86 8.16 4.94
N LEU A 291 -13.89 8.35 5.83
CA LEU A 291 -14.14 8.25 7.27
C LEU A 291 -15.04 9.39 7.77
N ILE A 292 -14.81 10.62 7.30
CA ILE A 292 -15.65 11.78 7.62
C ILE A 292 -17.06 11.58 7.07
N HIS A 293 -17.18 11.14 5.81
CA HIS A 293 -18.47 10.87 5.19
C HIS A 293 -19.30 9.86 5.98
N HIS A 294 -18.66 8.83 6.55
CA HIS A 294 -19.36 7.88 7.41
C HIS A 294 -20.02 8.55 8.62
N PHE A 295 -19.38 9.55 9.21
CA PHE A 295 -19.92 10.24 10.40
C PHE A 295 -21.05 11.21 10.12
N ASN A 296 -21.34 11.55 8.86
CA ASN A 296 -22.50 12.40 8.50
C ASN A 296 -23.84 11.78 8.93
N GLN A 297 -23.88 10.48 9.20
CA GLN A 297 -25.08 9.84 9.75
C GLN A 297 -25.43 10.28 11.16
N TYR A 298 -24.50 10.90 11.90
CA TYR A 298 -24.69 11.36 13.27
C TYR A 298 -25.14 12.83 13.35
N ASP A 299 -24.72 13.65 12.39
CA ASP A 299 -25.12 15.05 12.27
C ASP A 299 -24.83 15.56 10.85
N GLU A 300 -25.79 16.27 10.22
CA GLU A 300 -25.65 16.74 8.83
C GLU A 300 -24.59 17.83 8.65
N VAL A 301 -24.24 18.57 9.70
CA VAL A 301 -23.26 19.68 9.65
C VAL A 301 -21.86 19.27 10.17
N ILE A 302 -21.71 18.07 10.68
CA ILE A 302 -20.44 17.63 11.29
C ILE A 302 -19.29 17.56 10.26
N GLU A 303 -19.60 17.35 8.98
CA GLU A 303 -18.58 17.19 7.92
C GLU A 303 -17.65 18.40 7.85
N GLU A 304 -18.19 19.62 7.88
CA GLU A 304 -17.38 20.84 7.82
C GLU A 304 -16.44 20.95 9.03
N GLU A 305 -16.96 20.69 10.23
CA GLU A 305 -16.16 20.71 11.47
C GLU A 305 -15.06 19.66 11.47
N LEU A 306 -15.35 18.46 10.96
CA LEU A 306 -14.34 17.40 10.87
C LEU A 306 -13.25 17.72 9.84
N PHE A 307 -13.58 18.32 8.71
CA PHE A 307 -12.58 18.81 7.77
C PHE A 307 -11.75 19.97 8.32
N GLU A 308 -12.34 20.82 9.19
CA GLU A 308 -11.59 21.85 9.89
C GLU A 308 -10.55 21.25 10.83
N ILE A 309 -10.92 20.23 11.63
CA ILE A 309 -9.99 19.48 12.47
C ILE A 309 -8.86 18.87 11.62
N VAL A 310 -9.19 18.23 10.51
CA VAL A 310 -8.17 17.66 9.58
C VAL A 310 -7.23 18.75 9.08
N ARG A 311 -7.75 19.93 8.72
CA ARG A 311 -6.91 21.05 8.28
C ARG A 311 -5.92 21.49 9.37
N GLU A 312 -6.40 21.63 10.60
CA GLU A 312 -5.60 22.05 11.75
C GLU A 312 -4.49 21.04 12.05
N GLU A 313 -4.80 19.75 12.08
CA GLU A 313 -3.82 18.70 12.32
C GLU A 313 -2.76 18.62 11.20
N ILE A 314 -3.14 18.82 9.95
CA ILE A 314 -2.21 18.92 8.82
C ILE A 314 -1.32 20.15 8.95
N GLU A 315 -1.89 21.31 9.34
CA GLU A 315 -1.12 22.55 9.53
C GLU A 315 -0.08 22.40 10.65
N MET A 316 -0.45 21.75 11.75
CA MET A 316 0.45 21.45 12.86
C MET A 316 1.54 20.45 12.48
N ALA A 317 1.25 19.50 11.59
CA ALA A 317 2.23 18.53 11.12
C ALA A 317 3.28 19.11 10.18
N ILE A 318 3.04 20.28 9.57
CA ILE A 318 4.00 20.92 8.68
C ILE A 318 5.03 21.68 9.50
N ASP A 319 6.27 21.20 9.52
CA ASP A 319 7.41 21.89 10.12
C ASP A 319 7.85 23.04 9.19
N ASN A 320 7.69 24.28 9.64
CA ASN A 320 8.00 25.47 8.86
C ASN A 320 9.50 25.66 8.56
N ASP A 321 10.35 25.05 9.38
CA ASP A 321 11.82 25.14 9.23
C ASP A 321 12.35 24.05 8.27
N LYS A 322 11.49 23.15 7.81
CA LYS A 322 11.85 22.06 6.91
C LYS A 322 11.61 22.41 5.44
N PRO A 323 12.29 21.72 4.51
CA PRO A 323 12.04 21.89 3.09
C PRO A 323 10.56 21.73 2.71
N HIS A 324 10.14 22.41 1.66
CA HIS A 324 8.83 22.30 1.05
C HIS A 324 7.62 22.79 1.88
N ALA A 325 7.81 23.39 3.06
CA ALA A 325 6.73 23.85 3.92
C ALA A 325 5.71 24.76 3.18
N GLU A 326 6.20 25.79 2.48
CA GLU A 326 5.35 26.71 1.72
C GLU A 326 4.62 26.04 0.56
N LYS A 327 5.25 25.07 -0.11
CA LYS A 327 4.62 24.30 -1.19
C LYS A 327 3.53 23.37 -0.64
N LEU A 328 3.78 22.72 0.50
CA LEU A 328 2.78 21.92 1.21
C LEU A 328 1.55 22.75 1.54
N LYS A 329 1.72 23.90 2.20
CA LYS A 329 0.60 24.79 2.55
C LYS A 329 -0.16 25.25 1.31
N LYS A 330 0.54 25.72 0.28
CA LYS A 330 -0.08 26.21 -0.95
C LYS A 330 -0.92 25.16 -1.66
N ILE A 331 -0.47 23.90 -1.69
CA ILE A 331 -1.18 22.83 -2.40
C ILE A 331 -2.29 22.26 -1.51
N LEU A 332 -1.98 21.94 -0.26
CA LEU A 332 -2.94 21.29 0.62
C LEU A 332 -4.11 22.20 1.02
N PHE A 333 -3.86 23.49 1.17
CA PHE A 333 -4.89 24.48 1.60
C PHE A 333 -5.40 25.37 0.45
N GLY A 334 -5.00 25.08 -0.80
CA GLY A 334 -5.52 25.79 -1.97
C GLY A 334 -7.02 25.58 -2.17
N SER A 335 -7.67 26.47 -2.93
CA SER A 335 -9.13 26.43 -3.13
C SER A 335 -9.66 25.19 -3.84
N THR A 336 -8.81 24.51 -4.62
CA THR A 336 -9.19 23.32 -5.41
C THR A 336 -8.21 22.18 -5.24
N ILE A 337 -8.74 20.96 -5.34
CA ILE A 337 -7.97 19.72 -5.43
C ILE A 337 -8.08 19.12 -6.83
N THR A 338 -7.03 18.41 -7.24
CA THR A 338 -7.01 17.69 -8.51
C THR A 338 -7.45 16.25 -8.28
N VAL A 339 -8.45 15.81 -9.04
CA VAL A 339 -8.97 14.44 -8.98
C VAL A 339 -8.93 13.79 -10.37
N LYS A 340 -8.88 12.47 -10.40
CA LYS A 340 -8.92 11.71 -11.66
C LYS A 340 -10.33 11.68 -12.21
N ALA A 341 -10.52 12.14 -13.45
CA ALA A 341 -11.78 12.08 -14.17
C ALA A 341 -12.02 10.66 -14.72
N LEU A 342 -12.28 9.70 -13.83
CA LEU A 342 -12.34 8.26 -14.17
C LEU A 342 -13.39 7.95 -15.25
N LEU A 343 -14.55 8.58 -15.20
CA LEU A 343 -15.60 8.39 -16.20
C LEU A 343 -15.13 8.85 -17.59
N SER A 344 -14.59 10.07 -17.68
CA SER A 344 -14.05 10.61 -18.94
C SER A 344 -12.91 9.75 -19.50
N MET A 345 -12.02 9.25 -18.60
CA MET A 345 -10.97 8.31 -19.00
C MET A 345 -11.53 7.03 -19.61
N ARG A 346 -12.61 6.50 -19.05
CA ARG A 346 -13.31 5.30 -19.57
C ARG A 346 -13.95 5.57 -20.92
N MET A 347 -14.66 6.67 -21.06
CA MET A 347 -15.31 7.07 -22.31
C MET A 347 -14.30 7.30 -23.44
N GLU A 348 -13.11 7.81 -23.13
CA GLU A 348 -12.05 8.08 -24.10
C GLU A 348 -11.07 6.92 -24.29
N ASN A 349 -11.29 5.74 -23.66
CA ASN A 349 -10.38 4.58 -23.65
C ASN A 349 -8.95 4.91 -23.24
N LYS A 350 -8.74 5.96 -22.44
CA LYS A 350 -7.44 6.41 -21.95
C LYS A 350 -7.08 5.68 -20.65
N VAL A 351 -6.46 4.51 -20.77
CA VAL A 351 -6.05 3.70 -19.60
C VAL A 351 -4.74 4.19 -18.96
N LYS A 352 -3.85 4.83 -19.74
CA LYS A 352 -2.49 5.21 -19.29
C LYS A 352 -2.23 6.71 -19.11
N LYS A 353 -3.06 7.58 -19.67
CA LYS A 353 -2.96 9.04 -19.46
C LYS A 353 -4.12 9.48 -18.59
N TYR A 354 -3.83 9.92 -17.38
CA TYR A 354 -4.84 10.44 -16.48
C TYR A 354 -5.44 11.73 -17.05
N LEU A 355 -6.77 11.75 -17.16
CA LEU A 355 -7.52 12.98 -17.28
C LEU A 355 -7.82 13.46 -15.87
N ASN A 356 -7.47 14.69 -15.58
CA ASN A 356 -7.69 15.29 -14.28
C ASN A 356 -8.80 16.34 -14.39
N THR A 357 -9.57 16.46 -13.32
CA THR A 357 -10.51 17.58 -13.12
C THR A 357 -10.25 18.22 -11.75
N LYS A 358 -10.84 19.37 -11.51
CA LYS A 358 -10.72 20.10 -10.24
C LYS A 358 -12.03 20.05 -9.49
N LEU A 359 -11.96 19.81 -8.20
CA LEU A 359 -13.08 19.94 -7.25
C LEU A 359 -12.73 20.96 -6.17
N GLY A 360 -13.75 21.44 -5.45
CA GLY A 360 -13.54 22.25 -4.25
C GLY A 360 -12.71 21.48 -3.23
N ASN A 361 -11.81 22.17 -2.55
CA ASN A 361 -10.97 21.56 -1.52
C ASN A 361 -11.68 21.69 -0.16
N PRO A 362 -12.04 20.58 0.51
CA PRO A 362 -12.75 20.64 1.78
C PRO A 362 -11.90 21.21 2.93
N ILE A 363 -10.56 21.13 2.81
CA ILE A 363 -9.63 21.68 3.81
C ILE A 363 -8.99 23.00 3.35
N LYS A 364 -9.62 23.73 2.39
CA LYS A 364 -9.12 25.04 1.95
C LYS A 364 -8.97 26.01 3.14
N LYS A 365 -7.97 26.87 3.07
CA LYS A 365 -7.85 28.01 3.97
C LYS A 365 -8.40 29.24 3.26
N GLU A 366 -9.36 29.92 3.86
CA GLU A 366 -9.80 31.23 3.37
C GLU A 366 -8.69 32.25 3.58
N VAL A 367 -8.34 32.97 2.52
CA VAL A 367 -7.29 33.99 2.52
C VAL A 367 -7.87 35.31 3.02
#